data_45054c561dae70509c8cdb0ba76134e7
#
_entry.id   45054c561dae70509c8cdb0ba76134e7
#
_cell.length_a   1.000
_cell.length_b   1.000
_cell.length_c   1.000
_cell.angle_alpha   90.00
_cell.angle_beta   90.00
_cell.angle_gamma   90.00
#
_symmetry.space_group_name_H-M   'P 1'
#
loop_
_entity.id
_entity.type
_entity.pdbx_description
1 polymer ?
#
loop_
_entity_poly.entity_id
_entity_poly.type
_entity_poly.pdbx_seq_one_letter_code
_entity_poly.pdbx_strand_id
1 'polypeptide(L)'
;MGRKALAAALAVAIAVIVPGIANADTGAWVIQGSDHARALDESQGLATVIRPNGSFIQYTGISTIPIADSAKGWNHVGDPGSRLGYYVEPYQSDNNGAKMFRVQAPNGAWSEYTHKLESWEALNNSFAAVSPDGQWLVSGEWGTMDRLLVYPMPGVRFTTPNQNLPYAFAIRPDHPINDIQGCDFTSSTQLLCSSDDSDGTLYGVTKPLLQLDLSGPLNGADVTAHVSALGQLPLQSSCTGTFEVEGMDYDMRDGTLRVVVMSPGFCVLTDSKTWRFKHS
;
A
#
# COMPACT_ATOMS: atom_id res chain seq x y z
N MET A 1 -61.04 -26.47 47.08
CA MET A 1 -60.84 -25.30 46.20
C MET A 1 -59.34 -25.23 45.91
N GLY A 2 -58.94 -25.78 44.78
CA GLY A 2 -57.55 -25.84 44.39
C GLY A 2 -57.23 -24.70 43.42
N ARG A 3 -56.25 -23.87 43.75
CA ARG A 3 -55.72 -22.82 42.84
C ARG A 3 -54.60 -23.43 42.00
N LYS A 4 -54.80 -23.54 40.69
CA LYS A 4 -53.74 -23.86 39.72
C LYS A 4 -52.94 -22.57 39.42
N ALA A 5 -51.66 -22.59 39.71
CA ALA A 5 -50.72 -21.54 39.30
C ALA A 5 -50.26 -21.84 37.87
N LEU A 6 -50.49 -20.89 36.97
CA LEU A 6 -49.95 -20.89 35.59
C LEU A 6 -48.53 -20.29 35.63
N ALA A 7 -47.52 -21.07 35.30
CA ALA A 7 -46.18 -20.59 35.08
C ALA A 7 -46.07 -20.12 33.63
N ALA A 8 -45.88 -18.83 33.43
CA ALA A 8 -45.54 -18.28 32.12
C ALA A 8 -44.02 -18.37 31.89
N ALA A 9 -43.60 -19.14 30.91
CA ALA A 9 -42.23 -19.21 30.48
C ALA A 9 -41.93 -18.01 29.56
N LEU A 10 -41.07 -17.13 30.03
CA LEU A 10 -40.55 -16.00 29.24
C LEU A 10 -39.43 -16.49 28.33
N ALA A 11 -39.70 -16.65 27.05
CA ALA A 11 -38.67 -16.94 26.05
C ALA A 11 -37.90 -15.64 25.73
N VAL A 12 -36.69 -15.51 26.22
CA VAL A 12 -35.76 -14.44 25.83
C VAL A 12 -35.11 -14.83 24.51
N ALA A 13 -35.55 -14.19 23.43
CA ALA A 13 -34.93 -14.27 22.12
C ALA A 13 -33.60 -13.45 22.19
N ILE A 14 -32.47 -14.12 22.26
CA ILE A 14 -31.16 -13.50 22.09
C ILE A 14 -31.02 -13.24 20.58
N ALA A 15 -31.17 -11.99 20.17
CA ALA A 15 -30.81 -11.56 18.84
C ALA A 15 -29.27 -11.58 18.75
N VAL A 16 -28.72 -12.56 18.06
CA VAL A 16 -27.32 -12.58 17.64
C VAL A 16 -27.19 -11.46 16.61
N ILE A 17 -26.65 -10.32 17.03
CA ILE A 17 -26.22 -9.27 16.12
C ILE A 17 -24.98 -9.83 15.42
N VAL A 18 -25.14 -10.39 14.23
CA VAL A 18 -24.03 -10.63 13.31
C VAL A 18 -23.55 -9.24 12.93
N PRO A 19 -22.27 -8.85 13.22
CA PRO A 19 -21.75 -7.59 12.74
C PRO A 19 -21.92 -7.60 11.22
N GLY A 20 -22.76 -6.70 10.71
CA GLY A 20 -22.93 -6.53 9.28
C GLY A 20 -21.57 -6.21 8.67
N ILE A 21 -21.22 -6.89 7.58
CA ILE A 21 -20.14 -6.50 6.71
C ILE A 21 -20.42 -5.03 6.37
N ALA A 22 -19.60 -4.09 6.88
CA ALA A 22 -19.63 -2.75 6.36
C ALA A 22 -19.28 -2.90 4.87
N ASN A 23 -20.25 -2.74 3.99
CA ASN A 23 -19.99 -2.72 2.56
C ASN A 23 -19.01 -1.58 2.33
N ALA A 24 -17.75 -1.93 2.04
CA ALA A 24 -16.76 -0.96 1.65
C ALA A 24 -17.27 -0.33 0.36
N ASP A 25 -17.70 0.92 0.47
CA ASP A 25 -18.03 1.73 -0.70
C ASP A 25 -16.74 2.35 -1.19
N THR A 26 -16.06 1.66 -2.09
CA THR A 26 -14.85 2.12 -2.75
C THR A 26 -15.17 2.76 -4.12
N GLY A 27 -16.37 3.37 -4.23
CA GLY A 27 -16.83 4.00 -5.46
C GLY A 27 -17.05 2.97 -6.57
N ALA A 28 -16.43 3.21 -7.73
CA ALA A 28 -16.52 2.31 -8.87
C ALA A 28 -15.67 1.02 -8.73
N TRP A 29 -14.89 0.85 -7.62
CA TRP A 29 -14.07 -0.33 -7.39
C TRP A 29 -14.86 -1.40 -6.62
N VAL A 30 -15.24 -2.46 -7.32
CA VAL A 30 -16.10 -3.53 -6.80
C VAL A 30 -15.26 -4.72 -6.35
N ILE A 31 -15.47 -5.18 -5.11
CA ILE A 31 -14.81 -6.36 -4.54
C ILE A 31 -15.13 -7.60 -5.38
N GLN A 32 -14.09 -8.30 -5.82
CA GLN A 32 -14.19 -9.57 -6.56
C GLN A 32 -13.89 -10.78 -5.66
N GLY A 33 -13.28 -10.58 -4.51
CA GLY A 33 -12.90 -11.60 -3.56
C GLY A 33 -11.64 -11.23 -2.80
N SER A 34 -11.13 -12.18 -2.02
CA SER A 34 -9.88 -12.01 -1.28
C SER A 34 -9.13 -13.34 -1.17
N ASP A 35 -7.80 -13.24 -1.02
CA ASP A 35 -6.92 -14.33 -0.64
C ASP A 35 -6.39 -14.09 0.77
N HIS A 36 -5.93 -15.14 1.46
CA HIS A 36 -5.28 -14.99 2.75
C HIS A 36 -3.91 -14.33 2.58
N ALA A 37 -3.63 -13.28 3.35
CA ALA A 37 -2.31 -12.64 3.43
C ALA A 37 -1.53 -13.20 4.63
N ARG A 38 -0.31 -13.68 4.39
CA ARG A 38 0.55 -14.24 5.45
C ARG A 38 1.26 -13.13 6.20
N ALA A 39 1.17 -13.16 7.53
CA ALA A 39 1.63 -12.08 8.41
C ALA A 39 3.14 -11.77 8.36
N LEU A 40 3.98 -12.69 7.91
CA LEU A 40 5.43 -12.50 7.93
C LEU A 40 6.02 -12.10 6.57
N ASP A 41 5.46 -12.60 5.49
CA ASP A 41 6.03 -12.46 4.14
C ASP A 41 5.09 -11.77 3.13
N GLU A 42 3.84 -11.45 3.52
CA GLU A 42 2.84 -10.79 2.69
C GLU A 42 2.19 -9.58 3.40
N SER A 43 2.85 -9.06 4.45
CA SER A 43 2.25 -8.10 5.37
C SER A 43 2.55 -6.65 5.04
N GLN A 44 3.36 -6.35 4.03
CA GLN A 44 3.74 -4.97 3.74
C GLN A 44 3.32 -4.52 2.33
N GLY A 45 3.18 -5.45 1.41
CA GLY A 45 2.72 -5.10 0.08
C GLY A 45 2.98 -6.17 -0.96
N LEU A 46 2.68 -5.81 -2.20
CA LEU A 46 2.80 -6.73 -3.33
C LEU A 46 2.96 -5.99 -4.65
N ALA A 47 3.59 -6.65 -5.63
CA ALA A 47 3.64 -6.14 -7.00
C ALA A 47 3.49 -7.26 -8.02
N THR A 48 2.78 -7.02 -9.09
CA THR A 48 2.71 -7.89 -10.26
C THR A 48 3.93 -7.64 -11.15
N VAL A 49 4.87 -8.59 -11.14
CA VAL A 49 6.07 -8.53 -11.98
C VAL A 49 5.81 -9.22 -13.33
N ILE A 50 5.92 -8.46 -14.41
CA ILE A 50 5.68 -8.95 -15.78
C ILE A 50 7.01 -9.07 -16.51
N ARG A 51 7.37 -10.29 -16.96
CA ARG A 51 8.60 -10.57 -17.69
C ARG A 51 8.30 -11.39 -18.96
N PRO A 52 9.22 -11.47 -19.93
CA PRO A 52 8.99 -12.23 -21.17
C PRO A 52 8.64 -13.71 -20.96
N ASN A 53 9.09 -14.31 -19.85
CA ASN A 53 8.84 -15.72 -19.51
C ASN A 53 7.58 -15.92 -18.65
N GLY A 54 6.79 -14.88 -18.39
CA GLY A 54 5.56 -14.95 -17.60
C GLY A 54 5.44 -13.81 -16.59
N SER A 55 4.41 -13.90 -15.78
CA SER A 55 4.14 -12.96 -14.69
C SER A 55 3.89 -13.69 -13.38
N PHE A 56 4.24 -13.04 -12.28
CA PHE A 56 4.02 -13.55 -10.93
C PHE A 56 3.76 -12.36 -9.99
N ILE A 57 3.14 -12.63 -8.84
CA ILE A 57 2.99 -11.65 -7.77
C ILE A 57 4.15 -11.85 -6.80
N GLN A 58 4.86 -10.77 -6.49
CA GLN A 58 5.90 -10.74 -5.49
C GLN A 58 5.39 -9.96 -4.29
N TYR A 59 5.47 -10.56 -3.10
CA TYR A 59 5.06 -9.94 -1.84
C TYR A 59 6.28 -9.48 -1.05
N THR A 60 6.03 -8.51 -0.15
CA THR A 60 6.98 -8.06 0.87
C THR A 60 6.40 -8.23 2.27
N GLY A 61 7.28 -8.43 3.22
CA GLY A 61 7.01 -8.56 4.64
C GLY A 61 8.31 -8.70 5.41
N ILE A 62 8.28 -8.71 6.72
CA ILE A 62 9.49 -8.71 7.55
C ILE A 62 10.41 -9.91 7.26
N SER A 63 9.86 -11.07 6.91
CA SER A 63 10.65 -12.27 6.60
C SER A 63 11.27 -12.25 5.19
N THR A 64 10.87 -11.30 4.33
CA THR A 64 11.45 -11.17 2.98
C THR A 64 12.70 -10.30 2.96
N ILE A 65 13.01 -9.61 4.06
CA ILE A 65 14.21 -8.77 4.17
C ILE A 65 15.45 -9.65 4.12
N PRO A 66 16.37 -9.45 3.14
CA PRO A 66 17.61 -10.22 3.10
C PRO A 66 18.45 -10.01 4.36
N ILE A 67 19.04 -11.08 4.87
CA ILE A 67 19.89 -11.03 6.07
C ILE A 67 21.03 -9.99 5.91
N ALA A 68 21.61 -9.87 4.70
CA ALA A 68 22.66 -8.91 4.41
C ALA A 68 22.17 -7.46 4.53
N ASP A 69 20.91 -7.17 4.20
CA ASP A 69 20.34 -5.83 4.28
C ASP A 69 19.90 -5.52 5.71
N SER A 70 19.30 -6.49 6.40
CA SER A 70 19.01 -6.38 7.83
C SER A 70 20.28 -6.12 8.67
N ALA A 71 21.41 -6.76 8.33
CA ALA A 71 22.70 -6.54 8.99
C ALA A 71 23.28 -5.13 8.75
N LYS A 72 22.87 -4.44 7.69
CA LYS A 72 23.18 -3.02 7.43
C LYS A 72 22.22 -2.06 8.16
N GLY A 73 21.19 -2.58 8.84
CA GLY A 73 20.19 -1.80 9.55
C GLY A 73 18.95 -1.47 8.73
N TRP A 74 18.78 -2.04 7.53
CA TRP A 74 17.54 -1.96 6.76
C TRP A 74 16.55 -2.98 7.31
N ASN A 75 15.76 -2.57 8.30
CA ASN A 75 14.95 -3.46 9.14
C ASN A 75 13.44 -3.37 8.88
N HIS A 76 13.02 -2.49 7.97
CA HIS A 76 11.66 -2.37 7.50
C HIS A 76 11.63 -2.32 5.97
N VAL A 77 10.74 -3.11 5.36
CA VAL A 77 10.44 -3.09 3.93
C VAL A 77 8.99 -2.66 3.74
N GLY A 78 8.72 -1.79 2.77
CA GLY A 78 7.36 -1.34 2.46
C GLY A 78 6.80 -1.98 1.20
N ASP A 79 5.78 -1.34 0.62
CA ASP A 79 5.07 -1.79 -0.57
C ASP A 79 5.95 -1.71 -1.82
N PRO A 80 6.18 -2.81 -2.54
CA PRO A 80 7.03 -2.83 -3.70
C PRO A 80 6.29 -2.35 -4.96
N GLY A 81 7.05 -1.85 -5.94
CA GLY A 81 6.52 -1.52 -7.26
C GLY A 81 7.17 -2.33 -8.38
N SER A 82 6.46 -2.44 -9.50
CA SER A 82 6.98 -3.13 -10.68
C SER A 82 6.53 -2.46 -11.97
N ARG A 83 7.45 -2.31 -12.93
CA ARG A 83 7.13 -1.86 -14.28
C ARG A 83 8.20 -2.31 -15.28
N LEU A 84 7.79 -2.67 -16.50
CA LEU A 84 8.70 -3.07 -17.60
C LEU A 84 9.70 -4.17 -17.20
N GLY A 85 9.28 -5.08 -16.32
CA GLY A 85 10.09 -6.19 -15.82
C GLY A 85 11.04 -5.84 -14.67
N TYR A 86 11.18 -4.57 -14.31
CA TYR A 86 11.84 -4.14 -13.08
C TYR A 86 10.93 -4.39 -11.88
N TYR A 87 11.54 -4.66 -10.72
CA TYR A 87 10.89 -4.81 -9.44
C TYR A 87 11.67 -4.02 -8.40
N VAL A 88 10.99 -3.23 -7.58
CA VAL A 88 11.59 -2.29 -6.62
C VAL A 88 11.02 -2.53 -5.24
N GLU A 89 11.88 -2.80 -4.27
CA GLU A 89 11.54 -2.89 -2.85
C GLU A 89 12.03 -1.62 -2.14
N PRO A 90 11.16 -0.87 -1.43
CA PRO A 90 11.57 0.25 -0.60
C PRO A 90 11.97 -0.24 0.79
N TYR A 91 13.05 0.30 1.35
CA TYR A 91 13.56 -0.04 2.67
C TYR A 91 13.77 1.19 3.53
N GLN A 92 13.46 1.04 4.82
CA GLN A 92 13.66 2.04 5.86
C GLN A 92 14.62 1.53 6.93
N SER A 93 15.38 2.45 7.50
CA SER A 93 16.12 2.23 8.72
C SER A 93 16.13 3.49 9.57
N ASP A 94 15.65 3.39 10.80
CA ASP A 94 15.61 4.50 11.76
C ASP A 94 16.99 5.08 12.08
N ASN A 95 18.05 4.31 11.83
CA ASN A 95 19.42 4.68 12.18
C ASN A 95 20.22 5.26 11.01
N ASN A 96 19.75 5.15 9.77
CA ASN A 96 20.57 5.44 8.59
C ASN A 96 20.36 6.85 8.02
N GLY A 97 19.30 7.59 8.42
CA GLY A 97 18.98 8.91 7.88
C GLY A 97 18.82 8.88 6.36
N ALA A 98 18.33 7.75 5.83
CA ALA A 98 18.23 7.46 4.41
C ALA A 98 17.09 6.48 4.12
N LYS A 99 16.64 6.47 2.86
CA LYS A 99 15.82 5.43 2.26
C LYS A 99 16.69 4.59 1.33
N MET A 100 16.38 3.32 1.18
CA MET A 100 17.04 2.45 0.20
C MET A 100 15.98 1.83 -0.71
N PHE A 101 16.25 1.82 -2.00
CA PHE A 101 15.47 1.11 -3.01
C PHE A 101 16.32 -0.03 -3.56
N ARG A 102 15.89 -1.25 -3.30
CA ARG A 102 16.50 -2.47 -3.82
C ARG A 102 15.80 -2.85 -5.11
N VAL A 103 16.52 -2.87 -6.21
CA VAL A 103 15.97 -2.99 -7.55
C VAL A 103 16.42 -4.30 -8.19
N GLN A 104 15.47 -5.09 -8.67
CA GLN A 104 15.74 -6.22 -9.53
C GLN A 104 15.48 -5.85 -11.00
N ALA A 105 16.52 -5.92 -11.81
CA ALA A 105 16.40 -5.71 -13.25
C ALA A 105 15.69 -6.88 -13.96
N PRO A 106 15.21 -6.72 -15.21
CA PRO A 106 14.52 -7.78 -15.95
C PRO A 106 15.35 -9.07 -16.15
N ASN A 107 16.68 -8.96 -16.14
CA ASN A 107 17.60 -10.10 -16.20
C ASN A 107 17.81 -10.81 -14.85
N GLY A 108 17.15 -10.36 -13.79
CA GLY A 108 17.24 -10.92 -12.43
C GLY A 108 18.35 -10.34 -11.55
N ALA A 109 19.22 -9.47 -12.07
CA ALA A 109 20.30 -8.85 -11.29
C ALA A 109 19.74 -7.83 -10.28
N TRP A 110 20.25 -7.86 -9.04
CA TRP A 110 19.89 -6.94 -7.97
C TRP A 110 20.90 -5.81 -7.82
N SER A 111 20.42 -4.62 -7.48
CA SER A 111 21.22 -3.45 -7.13
C SER A 111 20.51 -2.65 -6.04
N GLU A 112 21.29 -1.99 -5.15
CA GLU A 112 20.79 -1.14 -4.08
C GLU A 112 21.08 0.32 -4.41
N TYR A 113 20.07 1.19 -4.19
CA TYR A 113 20.16 2.63 -4.42
C TYR A 113 19.70 3.35 -3.17
N THR A 114 20.58 4.15 -2.59
CA THR A 114 20.30 4.86 -1.35
C THR A 114 20.03 6.34 -1.63
N HIS A 115 18.93 6.84 -1.09
CA HIS A 115 18.62 8.27 -1.01
C HIS A 115 18.90 8.75 0.41
N LYS A 116 19.85 9.66 0.57
CA LYS A 116 20.08 10.36 1.84
C LYS A 116 18.94 11.38 2.01
N LEU A 117 18.29 11.34 3.18
CA LEU A 117 17.17 12.23 3.45
C LEU A 117 17.58 13.70 3.35
N GLU A 118 16.77 14.48 2.69
CA GLU A 118 16.86 15.94 2.72
C GLU A 118 16.49 16.47 4.10
N SER A 119 16.95 17.65 4.46
CA SER A 119 16.70 18.23 5.80
C SER A 119 15.23 18.50 6.12
N TRP A 120 14.39 18.53 5.12
CA TRP A 120 12.94 18.73 5.21
C TRP A 120 12.13 17.44 5.04
N GLU A 121 12.79 16.31 4.82
CA GLU A 121 12.15 15.04 4.52
C GLU A 121 11.99 14.21 5.78
N ALA A 122 10.77 13.71 6.02
CA ALA A 122 10.50 12.73 7.06
C ALA A 122 10.87 11.32 6.58
N LEU A 123 11.35 10.49 7.49
CA LEU A 123 11.66 9.10 7.20
C LEU A 123 10.36 8.32 6.95
N ASN A 124 10.19 7.92 5.70
CA ASN A 124 9.15 7.00 5.28
C ASN A 124 9.55 6.35 3.95
N ASN A 125 9.28 5.06 3.81
CA ASN A 125 9.39 4.32 2.57
C ASN A 125 8.31 3.25 2.49
N SER A 126 7.10 3.63 2.85
CA SER A 126 5.95 2.73 2.82
C SER A 126 5.69 2.14 1.43
N PHE A 127 6.09 2.83 0.36
CA PHE A 127 5.85 2.34 -1.00
C PHE A 127 6.88 2.77 -2.03
N ALA A 128 6.85 2.05 -3.17
CA ALA A 128 7.61 2.33 -4.38
C ALA A 128 6.70 2.17 -5.62
N ALA A 129 6.15 3.27 -6.16
CA ALA A 129 5.34 3.23 -7.36
C ALA A 129 6.16 3.62 -8.59
N VAL A 130 6.25 2.74 -9.60
CA VAL A 130 7.00 3.00 -10.82
C VAL A 130 6.08 3.59 -11.89
N SER A 131 6.48 4.73 -12.48
CA SER A 131 5.69 5.38 -13.53
C SER A 131 5.46 4.45 -14.74
N PRO A 132 4.35 4.60 -15.49
CA PRO A 132 4.03 3.72 -16.62
C PRO A 132 5.09 3.66 -17.71
N ASP A 133 5.85 4.74 -17.90
CA ASP A 133 6.98 4.79 -18.84
C ASP A 133 8.30 4.23 -18.27
N GLY A 134 8.29 3.81 -16.98
CA GLY A 134 9.45 3.27 -16.28
C GLY A 134 10.57 4.28 -16.02
N GLN A 135 10.30 5.58 -16.13
CA GLN A 135 11.33 6.62 -16.00
C GLN A 135 11.44 7.20 -14.60
N TRP A 136 10.39 7.08 -13.79
CA TRP A 136 10.30 7.71 -12.49
C TRP A 136 9.86 6.70 -11.43
N LEU A 137 10.35 6.91 -10.21
CA LEU A 137 9.94 6.20 -9.02
C LEU A 137 9.28 7.19 -8.07
N VAL A 138 8.07 6.89 -7.61
CA VAL A 138 7.33 7.67 -6.61
C VAL A 138 7.39 6.96 -5.27
N SER A 139 7.61 7.72 -4.21
CA SER A 139 7.55 7.26 -2.81
C SER A 139 6.99 8.37 -1.92
N GLY A 140 6.86 8.11 -0.62
CA GLY A 140 6.26 9.06 0.31
C GLY A 140 7.16 9.45 1.47
N GLU A 141 6.59 10.23 2.37
CA GLU A 141 7.10 10.57 3.69
C GLU A 141 6.16 9.99 4.75
N TRP A 142 6.47 10.06 6.02
CA TRP A 142 5.61 9.51 7.05
C TRP A 142 4.57 10.52 7.56
N GLY A 143 3.37 10.00 7.89
CA GLY A 143 2.27 10.76 8.46
C GLY A 143 1.58 11.65 7.44
N THR A 144 1.12 12.80 7.89
CA THR A 144 0.47 13.78 7.03
C THR A 144 1.48 14.47 6.14
N MET A 145 1.25 14.45 4.82
CA MET A 145 2.16 15.00 3.84
C MET A 145 1.43 15.87 2.80
N ASP A 146 2.14 16.85 2.24
CA ASP A 146 1.69 17.76 1.18
C ASP A 146 2.31 17.45 -0.18
N ARG A 147 3.01 16.31 -0.28
CA ARG A 147 3.73 15.89 -1.49
C ARG A 147 3.97 14.39 -1.50
N LEU A 148 4.14 13.84 -2.72
CA LEU A 148 4.83 12.58 -2.95
C LEU A 148 6.17 12.87 -3.60
N LEU A 149 7.20 12.13 -3.22
CA LEU A 149 8.57 12.33 -3.68
C LEU A 149 8.82 11.56 -4.97
N VAL A 150 9.40 12.21 -5.96
CA VAL A 150 9.73 11.59 -7.24
C VAL A 150 11.24 11.52 -7.43
N TYR A 151 11.73 10.35 -7.77
CA TYR A 151 13.14 10.05 -8.03
C TYR A 151 13.32 9.61 -9.48
N PRO A 152 14.49 9.86 -10.11
CA PRO A 152 14.81 9.20 -11.37
C PRO A 152 14.84 7.69 -11.13
N MET A 153 14.16 6.91 -12.00
CA MET A 153 14.02 5.46 -11.79
C MET A 153 15.38 4.79 -11.62
N PRO A 154 15.65 4.18 -10.44
CA PRO A 154 16.92 3.48 -10.18
C PRO A 154 17.08 2.29 -11.13
N GLY A 155 18.28 2.11 -11.66
CA GLY A 155 18.57 1.09 -12.65
C GLY A 155 18.18 1.45 -14.11
N VAL A 156 17.48 2.57 -14.31
CA VAL A 156 17.06 3.07 -15.63
C VAL A 156 17.62 4.46 -15.90
N ARG A 157 17.13 5.46 -15.20
CA ARG A 157 17.61 6.85 -15.32
C ARG A 157 18.78 7.17 -14.40
N PHE A 158 18.87 6.47 -13.27
CA PHE A 158 19.97 6.57 -12.33
C PHE A 158 20.64 5.21 -12.20
N THR A 159 21.84 5.08 -12.79
CA THR A 159 22.51 3.78 -12.96
C THR A 159 23.76 3.62 -12.10
N THR A 160 23.99 4.52 -11.12
CA THR A 160 25.16 4.54 -10.24
C THR A 160 24.78 4.17 -8.80
N PRO A 161 24.70 2.87 -8.44
CA PRO A 161 24.18 2.44 -7.13
C PRO A 161 25.01 2.91 -5.93
N ASN A 162 26.29 3.26 -6.13
CA ASN A 162 27.19 3.74 -5.07
C ASN A 162 27.14 5.27 -4.85
N GLN A 163 26.25 5.97 -5.54
CA GLN A 163 26.03 7.40 -5.39
C GLN A 163 24.66 7.65 -4.76
N ASN A 164 24.50 8.83 -4.13
CA ASN A 164 23.21 9.23 -3.59
C ASN A 164 22.19 9.36 -4.72
N LEU A 165 21.08 8.65 -4.61
CA LEU A 165 19.92 8.81 -5.50
C LEU A 165 19.30 10.18 -5.24
N PRO A 166 19.31 11.10 -6.21
CA PRO A 166 18.81 12.44 -5.96
C PRO A 166 17.28 12.46 -5.92
N TYR A 167 16.69 13.24 -5.02
CA TYR A 167 15.32 13.73 -5.21
C TYR A 167 15.26 14.56 -6.50
N ALA A 168 14.20 14.40 -7.28
CA ALA A 168 14.04 15.09 -8.57
C ALA A 168 12.99 16.20 -8.53
N PHE A 169 11.77 15.87 -8.13
CA PHE A 169 10.62 16.77 -8.04
C PHE A 169 9.49 16.13 -7.23
N ALA A 170 8.35 16.80 -7.06
CA ALA A 170 7.20 16.33 -6.32
C ALA A 170 5.93 16.16 -7.16
N ILE A 171 5.06 15.25 -6.73
CA ILE A 171 3.63 15.32 -6.97
C ILE A 171 3.03 16.08 -5.80
N ARG A 172 2.29 17.17 -6.07
CA ARG A 172 1.68 18.02 -5.05
C ARG A 172 0.17 17.85 -5.02
N PRO A 173 -0.36 17.11 -4.03
CA PRO A 173 -1.78 17.01 -3.80
C PRO A 173 -2.41 18.40 -3.52
N ASP A 174 -3.65 18.61 -3.94
CA ASP A 174 -4.41 19.84 -3.69
C ASP A 174 -4.88 19.99 -2.22
N HIS A 175 -4.78 18.91 -1.44
CA HIS A 175 -4.92 18.89 0.02
C HIS A 175 -4.06 17.78 0.62
N PRO A 176 -3.74 17.84 1.93
CA PRO A 176 -2.87 16.86 2.57
C PRO A 176 -3.37 15.43 2.42
N ILE A 177 -2.44 14.49 2.31
CA ILE A 177 -2.68 13.04 2.40
C ILE A 177 -2.00 12.50 3.65
N ASN A 178 -2.49 11.37 4.19
CA ASN A 178 -2.01 10.82 5.46
C ASN A 178 -1.78 9.32 5.38
N ASP A 179 -0.69 8.86 6.00
CA ASP A 179 -0.35 7.45 6.19
C ASP A 179 -0.52 6.59 4.93
N ILE A 180 0.06 7.04 3.82
CA ILE A 180 0.03 6.30 2.56
C ILE A 180 0.94 5.08 2.68
N GLN A 181 0.37 3.89 2.50
CA GLN A 181 1.07 2.62 2.62
C GLN A 181 1.49 2.05 1.27
N GLY A 182 0.69 2.27 0.23
CA GLY A 182 1.00 1.85 -1.12
C GLY A 182 0.36 2.75 -2.16
N CYS A 183 1.00 2.87 -3.32
CA CYS A 183 0.41 3.49 -4.51
C CYS A 183 0.79 2.71 -5.76
N ASP A 184 -0.09 2.68 -6.75
CA ASP A 184 0.28 2.24 -8.10
C ASP A 184 -0.43 3.09 -9.18
N PHE A 185 0.20 3.18 -10.34
CA PHE A 185 -0.34 3.91 -11.48
C PHE A 185 -1.39 3.08 -12.21
N THR A 186 -2.59 3.64 -12.38
CA THR A 186 -3.62 3.10 -13.27
C THR A 186 -3.49 3.65 -14.70
N SER A 187 -2.88 4.83 -14.83
CA SER A 187 -2.55 5.47 -16.11
C SER A 187 -1.34 6.39 -15.96
N SER A 188 -0.91 7.06 -17.03
CA SER A 188 0.19 8.04 -16.95
C SER A 188 -0.15 9.28 -16.12
N THR A 189 -1.41 9.50 -15.81
CA THR A 189 -1.91 10.67 -15.08
C THR A 189 -2.80 10.32 -13.88
N GLN A 190 -2.81 9.06 -13.44
CA GLN A 190 -3.62 8.65 -12.31
C GLN A 190 -2.89 7.61 -11.47
N LEU A 191 -2.88 7.83 -10.14
CA LEU A 191 -2.48 6.85 -9.14
C LEU A 191 -3.69 6.48 -8.27
N LEU A 192 -3.74 5.23 -7.83
CA LEU A 192 -4.48 4.83 -6.65
C LEU A 192 -3.50 4.69 -5.50
N CYS A 193 -3.95 5.02 -4.28
CA CYS A 193 -3.15 4.86 -3.07
C CYS A 193 -4.00 4.27 -1.94
N SER A 194 -3.44 3.32 -1.21
CA SER A 194 -3.99 2.84 0.06
C SER A 194 -3.47 3.71 1.20
N SER A 195 -4.37 4.10 2.11
CA SER A 195 -4.01 4.90 3.28
C SER A 195 -4.37 4.15 4.56
N ASP A 196 -3.46 4.17 5.54
CA ASP A 196 -3.70 3.64 6.88
C ASP A 196 -4.25 4.70 7.84
N ASP A 197 -4.78 5.82 7.32
CA ASP A 197 -5.40 6.86 8.12
C ASP A 197 -6.49 6.31 9.02
N SER A 198 -6.26 6.36 10.33
CA SER A 198 -7.11 5.71 11.33
C SER A 198 -8.12 6.67 11.97
N ASP A 199 -7.97 7.98 11.82
CA ASP A 199 -8.86 8.96 12.42
C ASP A 199 -9.97 9.46 11.48
N GLY A 200 -9.76 9.37 10.17
CA GLY A 200 -10.75 9.75 9.15
C GLY A 200 -11.01 11.24 9.05
N THR A 201 -10.19 12.09 9.67
CA THR A 201 -10.46 13.55 9.72
C THR A 201 -10.25 14.21 8.37
N LEU A 202 -9.33 13.71 7.55
CA LEU A 202 -9.04 14.27 6.23
C LEU A 202 -10.07 13.87 5.18
N TYR A 203 -10.64 12.66 5.29
CA TYR A 203 -11.43 12.07 4.21
C TYR A 203 -12.88 11.74 4.60
N GLY A 204 -13.25 11.93 5.88
CA GLY A 204 -14.56 11.53 6.40
C GLY A 204 -14.75 10.02 6.57
N VAL A 205 -13.75 9.22 6.23
CA VAL A 205 -13.69 7.76 6.41
C VAL A 205 -12.29 7.36 6.84
N THR A 206 -12.19 6.28 7.63
CA THR A 206 -10.90 5.69 8.00
C THR A 206 -10.42 4.71 6.93
N LYS A 207 -9.11 4.52 6.82
CA LYS A 207 -8.50 3.52 5.92
C LYS A 207 -9.02 3.64 4.47
N PRO A 208 -8.93 4.85 3.84
CA PRO A 208 -9.49 5.07 2.52
C PRO A 208 -8.63 4.47 1.39
N LEU A 209 -9.31 4.12 0.30
CA LEU A 209 -8.71 4.07 -1.01
C LEU A 209 -8.74 5.48 -1.59
N LEU A 210 -7.60 6.02 -1.98
CA LEU A 210 -7.46 7.35 -2.57
C LEU A 210 -7.18 7.26 -4.07
N GLN A 211 -7.70 8.21 -4.83
CA GLN A 211 -7.34 8.46 -6.22
C GLN A 211 -6.65 9.81 -6.32
N LEU A 212 -5.52 9.85 -7.00
CA LEU A 212 -4.77 11.06 -7.31
C LEU A 212 -4.76 11.26 -8.83
N ASP A 213 -5.50 12.27 -9.29
CA ASP A 213 -5.54 12.65 -10.69
C ASP A 213 -4.50 13.76 -10.96
N LEU A 214 -3.44 13.40 -11.67
CA LEU A 214 -2.31 14.29 -11.95
C LEU A 214 -2.66 15.29 -13.06
N SER A 215 -2.16 16.52 -12.96
CA SER A 215 -2.29 17.55 -14.01
C SER A 215 -1.60 17.20 -15.33
N GLY A 216 -0.73 16.20 -15.33
CA GLY A 216 -0.04 15.65 -16.50
C GLY A 216 0.87 14.50 -16.12
N PRO A 217 1.44 13.78 -17.11
CA PRO A 217 2.44 12.74 -16.86
C PRO A 217 3.69 13.31 -16.20
N LEU A 218 4.40 12.47 -15.42
CA LEU A 218 5.68 12.83 -14.83
C LEU A 218 6.71 13.12 -15.93
N ASN A 219 7.34 14.30 -15.89
CA ASN A 219 8.21 14.79 -16.96
C ASN A 219 9.52 15.44 -16.48
N GLY A 220 9.79 15.43 -15.18
CA GLY A 220 10.98 16.03 -14.58
C GLY A 220 10.74 17.38 -13.89
N ALA A 221 9.46 17.78 -13.73
CA ALA A 221 9.05 18.95 -12.97
C ALA A 221 7.88 18.60 -12.04
N ASP A 222 7.66 19.43 -11.02
CA ASP A 222 6.52 19.29 -10.11
C ASP A 222 5.20 19.21 -10.90
N VAL A 223 4.33 18.28 -10.51
CA VAL A 223 2.97 18.15 -11.03
C VAL A 223 1.98 18.27 -9.86
N THR A 224 0.82 18.87 -10.11
CA THR A 224 -0.26 18.89 -9.13
C THR A 224 -1.13 17.64 -9.26
N ALA A 225 -1.79 17.26 -8.16
CA ALA A 225 -2.75 16.17 -8.14
C ALA A 225 -4.03 16.60 -7.44
N HIS A 226 -5.18 16.26 -8.03
CA HIS A 226 -6.46 16.30 -7.34
C HIS A 226 -6.67 14.99 -6.60
N VAL A 227 -6.97 15.07 -5.29
CA VAL A 227 -7.17 13.89 -4.44
C VAL A 227 -8.65 13.65 -4.23
N SER A 228 -9.09 12.41 -4.44
CA SER A 228 -10.44 11.95 -4.14
C SER A 228 -10.40 10.72 -3.24
N ALA A 229 -11.16 10.72 -2.15
CA ALA A 229 -11.39 9.52 -1.37
C ALA A 229 -12.50 8.70 -2.05
N LEU A 230 -12.16 7.49 -2.47
CA LEU A 230 -13.11 6.59 -3.13
C LEU A 230 -13.96 5.79 -2.12
N GLY A 231 -13.59 5.81 -0.84
CA GLY A 231 -14.28 5.15 0.25
C GLY A 231 -13.37 4.27 1.09
N GLN A 232 -13.94 3.66 2.13
CA GLN A 232 -13.21 2.82 3.08
C GLN A 232 -12.84 1.47 2.47
N LEU A 233 -11.59 1.04 2.67
CA LEU A 233 -11.16 -0.32 2.34
C LEU A 233 -11.82 -1.37 3.26
N PRO A 234 -11.98 -2.63 2.83
CA PRO A 234 -12.69 -3.65 3.60
C PRO A 234 -11.94 -4.04 4.88
N LEU A 235 -12.53 -3.77 6.04
CA LEU A 235 -12.00 -4.14 7.36
C LEU A 235 -12.82 -5.31 7.91
N GLN A 236 -12.32 -6.55 7.72
CA GLN A 236 -13.05 -7.75 8.11
C GLN A 236 -12.16 -8.71 8.90
N SER A 237 -12.53 -9.00 10.16
CA SER A 237 -11.85 -9.98 11.02
C SER A 237 -12.81 -10.53 12.07
N SER A 238 -12.49 -11.68 12.62
CA SER A 238 -13.14 -12.22 13.83
C SER A 238 -12.62 -11.57 15.12
N CYS A 239 -11.48 -10.86 15.08
CA CYS A 239 -10.95 -10.06 16.19
C CYS A 239 -11.43 -8.62 16.11
N THR A 240 -11.54 -7.98 17.29
CA THR A 240 -11.72 -6.54 17.42
C THR A 240 -10.38 -5.84 17.61
N GLY A 241 -10.24 -4.62 17.14
CA GLY A 241 -9.01 -3.83 17.27
C GLY A 241 -8.72 -3.00 16.04
N THR A 242 -7.52 -2.44 16.00
CA THR A 242 -7.05 -1.62 14.88
C THR A 242 -6.55 -2.53 13.76
N PHE A 243 -7.07 -2.32 12.57
CA PHE A 243 -6.55 -2.90 11.32
C PHE A 243 -5.37 -2.07 10.82
N GLU A 244 -4.51 -2.69 10.02
CA GLU A 244 -3.48 -2.00 9.25
C GLU A 244 -3.78 -2.22 7.77
N VAL A 245 -3.98 -1.12 7.05
CA VAL A 245 -4.01 -1.13 5.58
C VAL A 245 -2.58 -0.99 5.11
N GLU A 246 -2.19 -1.87 4.22
CA GLU A 246 -0.82 -1.97 3.73
C GLU A 246 -0.77 -1.67 2.22
N GLY A 247 0.23 -2.17 1.55
CA GLY A 247 0.49 -1.91 0.15
C GLY A 247 -0.55 -2.41 -0.83
N MET A 248 -0.40 -2.00 -2.07
CA MET A 248 -1.34 -2.28 -3.15
C MET A 248 -0.65 -2.46 -4.51
N ASP A 249 -1.33 -3.14 -5.43
CA ASP A 249 -0.86 -3.41 -6.79
C ASP A 249 -2.00 -3.26 -7.79
N TYR A 250 -1.74 -2.59 -8.89
CA TYR A 250 -2.65 -2.51 -10.02
C TYR A 250 -2.09 -3.28 -11.22
N ASP A 251 -2.71 -4.42 -11.52
CA ASP A 251 -2.34 -5.23 -12.68
C ASP A 251 -2.91 -4.62 -13.97
N MET A 252 -2.09 -3.87 -14.69
CA MET A 252 -2.51 -3.20 -15.93
C MET A 252 -2.96 -4.15 -17.05
N ARG A 253 -2.66 -5.46 -16.96
CA ARG A 253 -3.04 -6.44 -18.01
C ARG A 253 -4.53 -6.72 -18.00
N ASP A 254 -5.11 -6.74 -16.81
CA ASP A 254 -6.52 -7.09 -16.63
C ASP A 254 -7.30 -6.11 -15.77
N GLY A 255 -6.64 -5.05 -15.25
CA GLY A 255 -7.28 -4.02 -14.43
C GLY A 255 -7.65 -4.51 -13.02
N THR A 256 -6.97 -5.54 -12.49
CA THR A 256 -7.17 -5.97 -11.10
C THR A 256 -6.39 -5.10 -10.15
N LEU A 257 -7.09 -4.46 -9.23
CA LEU A 257 -6.50 -3.82 -8.06
C LEU A 257 -6.43 -4.85 -6.92
N ARG A 258 -5.28 -4.93 -6.23
CA ARG A 258 -5.08 -5.72 -5.01
C ARG A 258 -4.66 -4.80 -3.88
N VAL A 259 -5.20 -5.02 -2.68
CA VAL A 259 -4.82 -4.27 -1.47
C VAL A 259 -4.67 -5.23 -0.31
N VAL A 260 -3.57 -5.12 0.42
CA VAL A 260 -3.31 -5.90 1.63
C VAL A 260 -3.95 -5.21 2.82
N VAL A 261 -4.68 -5.97 3.64
CA VAL A 261 -5.29 -5.50 4.88
C VAL A 261 -4.99 -6.51 5.98
N MET A 262 -4.27 -6.05 7.00
CA MET A 262 -3.84 -6.86 8.13
C MET A 262 -4.87 -6.76 9.26
N SER A 263 -5.27 -7.90 9.79
CA SER A 263 -6.25 -8.00 10.86
C SER A 263 -5.66 -7.73 12.24
N PRO A 264 -6.45 -7.25 13.22
CA PRO A 264 -5.93 -6.89 14.54
C PRO A 264 -5.51 -8.09 15.38
N GLY A 265 -4.52 -7.86 16.26
CA GLY A 265 -4.06 -8.81 17.26
C GLY A 265 -3.61 -10.15 16.67
N PHE A 266 -3.95 -11.27 17.30
CA PHE A 266 -3.54 -12.57 16.78
C PHE A 266 -4.31 -13.02 15.52
N CYS A 267 -5.44 -12.37 15.18
CA CYS A 267 -6.13 -12.59 13.92
C CYS A 267 -5.30 -12.14 12.70
N VAL A 268 -4.20 -11.42 12.90
CA VAL A 268 -3.21 -11.16 11.85
C VAL A 268 -2.74 -12.46 11.17
N LEU A 269 -2.72 -13.58 11.91
CA LEU A 269 -2.28 -14.89 11.40
C LEU A 269 -3.35 -15.65 10.60
N THR A 270 -4.64 -15.31 10.76
CA THR A 270 -5.75 -16.11 10.20
C THR A 270 -6.70 -15.32 9.32
N ASP A 271 -6.90 -14.04 9.60
CA ASP A 271 -7.96 -13.24 8.99
C ASP A 271 -7.43 -12.16 8.03
N SER A 272 -6.10 -11.90 8.01
CA SER A 272 -5.49 -10.94 7.09
C SER A 272 -5.71 -11.32 5.63
N LYS A 273 -5.94 -10.33 4.77
CA LYS A 273 -6.40 -10.55 3.40
C LYS A 273 -5.71 -9.64 2.40
N THR A 274 -5.45 -10.19 1.22
CA THR A 274 -5.26 -9.43 -0.01
C THR A 274 -6.61 -9.36 -0.72
N TRP A 275 -7.24 -8.20 -0.67
CA TRP A 275 -8.50 -7.94 -1.36
C TRP A 275 -8.28 -7.67 -2.83
N ARG A 276 -9.20 -8.16 -3.68
CA ARG A 276 -9.19 -7.93 -5.13
C ARG A 276 -10.41 -7.13 -5.55
N PHE A 277 -10.17 -6.14 -6.40
CA PHE A 277 -11.20 -5.27 -6.94
C PHE A 277 -11.10 -5.19 -8.46
N LYS A 278 -12.21 -4.85 -9.10
CA LYS A 278 -12.31 -4.42 -10.50
C LYS A 278 -13.05 -3.11 -10.59
N HIS A 279 -12.62 -2.26 -11.49
CA HIS A 279 -13.41 -1.08 -11.83
C HIS A 279 -14.68 -1.51 -12.57
N SER A 280 -15.87 -1.00 -12.14
CA SER A 280 -17.19 -1.28 -12.74
C SER A 280 -17.40 -0.56 -14.04
#